data_243a31760c6ba4c0b7ec28322dda8a73
#
_entry.id   243a31760c6ba4c0b7ec28322dda8a73
#
_cell.length_a   1.000
_cell.length_b   1.000
_cell.length_c   1.000
_cell.angle_alpha   90.00
_cell.angle_beta   90.00
_cell.angle_gamma   90.00
#
_symmetry.space_group_name_H-M   'P 1'
#
loop_
_entity.id
_entity.type
_entity.pdbx_description
1 polymer ?
#
loop_
_entity_poly.entity_id
_entity_poly.type
_entity_poly.pdbx_seq_one_letter_code
_entity_poly.pdbx_strand_id
1 'polypeptide(L)'
;MNISLKFFISFVVAIFLSGYANSKTKVSLWSESAADPAFSALNKIVADFNASQDEIEVEHTAYENTPYETTLKTAFSGGTPADIVTINGGSNMYQYAEVDGLVDITDFVNSISDRIAPGVESVYTFDGKLYGVPQGLHIGNLIWYRKDMFEEMGIDPSEMETWSGFTNVAQKFLDAGITPIAFGNSEGWPGNHYNNHLLRRMLSTEDYINIGLRTYDPNLQAGTKFNDPAAVKAWQLYKGLLDKDYFTAGYLADDFPTAAGLMFTGKAPIFSNGSWVAGMIKDQAPDAPIGVMAFPAVEGAPGANTELVINSVVLSITRGATANGTVEAAKKFLDYYTSAPAVKVWSEMTQSLAPYTHDTSSWDYDQIIQDISGIIATSTSSAPFLDMLEDYACNVPHTWDASQGILTGDLSPQQAGDDHEQCVLELIETKY
;
A
#
# COMPACT_ATOMS: atom_id res chain seq x y z
N MET A 1 51.59 18.70 83.20
CA MET A 1 50.12 18.82 83.04
C MET A 1 49.80 18.67 81.55
N ASN A 2 49.57 17.40 81.13
CA ASN A 2 49.42 17.03 79.70
C ASN A 2 47.97 16.94 79.38
N ILE A 3 47.52 17.82 78.44
CA ILE A 3 46.18 17.73 77.83
C ILE A 3 46.31 17.09 76.44
N SER A 4 45.86 15.84 76.32
CA SER A 4 45.85 15.11 75.08
C SER A 4 44.55 15.43 74.36
N LEU A 5 44.64 16.08 73.16
CA LEU A 5 43.54 16.37 72.25
C LEU A 5 43.30 15.15 71.34
N LYS A 6 42.17 14.48 71.53
CA LYS A 6 41.72 13.39 70.61
C LYS A 6 40.95 14.01 69.48
N PHE A 7 41.53 13.92 68.27
CA PHE A 7 40.82 14.22 67.03
C PHE A 7 39.93 13.00 66.61
N PHE A 8 38.63 13.22 66.57
CA PHE A 8 37.70 12.29 65.96
C PHE A 8 37.59 12.62 64.48
N ILE A 9 38.07 11.74 63.60
CA ILE A 9 37.89 11.83 62.16
C ILE A 9 36.59 11.07 61.83
N SER A 10 35.51 11.79 61.54
CA SER A 10 34.28 11.22 61.02
C SER A 10 34.46 11.00 59.52
N PHE A 11 34.52 9.73 59.09
CA PHE A 11 34.57 9.33 57.70
C PHE A 11 33.11 9.34 57.18
N VAL A 12 32.71 10.36 56.42
CA VAL A 12 31.45 10.39 55.70
C VAL A 12 31.65 9.59 54.42
N VAL A 13 31.15 8.36 54.35
CA VAL A 13 31.05 7.57 53.11
C VAL A 13 29.87 8.13 52.31
N ALA A 14 30.13 9.02 51.36
CA ALA A 14 29.18 9.39 50.35
C ALA A 14 29.02 8.23 49.36
N ILE A 15 27.94 7.45 49.48
CA ILE A 15 27.52 6.48 48.47
C ILE A 15 27.03 7.28 47.26
N PHE A 16 27.90 7.43 46.28
CA PHE A 16 27.46 7.85 44.94
C PHE A 16 26.67 6.69 44.34
N LEU A 17 25.33 6.75 44.44
CA LEU A 17 24.45 6.02 43.57
C LEU A 17 24.63 6.62 42.16
N SER A 18 25.62 6.14 41.43
CA SER A 18 25.70 6.36 39.98
C SER A 18 24.49 5.66 39.39
N GLY A 19 23.40 6.40 39.21
CA GLY A 19 22.34 6.00 38.34
C GLY A 19 22.96 5.83 36.96
N TYR A 20 23.19 4.58 36.55
CA TYR A 20 23.40 4.28 35.15
C TYR A 20 22.11 4.72 34.46
N ALA A 21 22.13 5.88 33.86
CA ALA A 21 21.14 6.19 32.83
C ALA A 21 21.34 5.12 31.75
N ASN A 22 20.54 4.08 31.79
CA ASN A 22 20.51 3.08 30.73
C ASN A 22 20.12 3.85 29.47
N SER A 23 21.04 4.01 28.53
CA SER A 23 20.67 4.62 27.25
C SER A 23 19.63 3.72 26.59
N LYS A 24 18.51 4.32 26.18
CA LYS A 24 17.47 3.58 25.46
C LYS A 24 18.07 2.84 24.27
N THR A 25 17.58 1.63 24.02
CA THR A 25 17.92 0.89 22.79
C THR A 25 17.29 1.62 21.62
N LYS A 26 18.08 2.08 20.66
CA LYS A 26 17.58 2.76 19.47
C LYS A 26 17.15 1.74 18.42
N VAL A 27 15.95 1.96 17.86
CA VAL A 27 15.39 1.16 16.77
C VAL A 27 15.02 2.14 15.64
N SER A 28 15.60 1.94 14.47
CA SER A 28 15.30 2.74 13.28
C SER A 28 14.10 2.16 12.53
N LEU A 29 13.18 3.04 12.15
CA LEU A 29 12.01 2.72 11.33
C LEU A 29 12.01 3.57 10.06
N TRP A 30 12.01 2.94 8.89
CA TRP A 30 11.83 3.62 7.61
C TRP A 30 10.47 3.31 7.00
N SER A 31 9.84 4.33 6.41
CA SER A 31 8.55 4.19 5.76
C SER A 31 8.43 5.02 4.48
N GLU A 32 7.50 4.63 3.61
CA GLU A 32 7.05 5.39 2.45
C GLU A 32 6.00 6.46 2.79
N SER A 33 5.72 6.67 4.09
CA SER A 33 4.66 7.57 4.57
C SER A 33 5.21 8.99 4.77
N ALA A 34 5.69 9.66 3.70
CA ALA A 34 6.20 11.03 3.80
C ALA A 34 5.09 12.10 3.74
N ALA A 35 3.92 11.76 3.22
CA ALA A 35 2.79 12.67 3.11
C ALA A 35 1.75 12.43 4.22
N ASP A 36 1.06 13.50 4.64
CA ASP A 36 -0.10 13.40 5.53
C ASP A 36 -1.32 12.79 4.81
N PRO A 37 -2.18 12.08 5.56
CA PRO A 37 -2.17 11.90 7.02
C PRO A 37 -1.28 10.75 7.54
N ALA A 38 -0.70 9.92 6.66
CA ALA A 38 0.07 8.73 7.05
C ALA A 38 1.35 9.11 7.83
N PHE A 39 2.02 10.18 7.43
CA PHE A 39 3.20 10.70 8.13
C PHE A 39 2.90 11.06 9.59
N SER A 40 1.87 11.87 9.81
CA SER A 40 1.47 12.30 11.15
C SER A 40 0.96 11.13 12.00
N ALA A 41 0.23 10.18 11.41
CA ALA A 41 -0.26 8.99 12.11
C ALA A 41 0.88 8.11 12.62
N LEU A 42 1.86 7.80 11.78
CA LEU A 42 2.99 6.95 12.16
C LEU A 42 3.88 7.65 13.19
N ASN A 43 4.16 8.94 13.01
CA ASN A 43 4.91 9.73 13.99
C ASN A 43 4.22 9.77 15.35
N LYS A 44 2.88 9.89 15.38
CA LYS A 44 2.12 9.84 16.62
C LYS A 44 2.23 8.49 17.32
N ILE A 45 2.11 7.38 16.59
CA ILE A 45 2.26 6.03 17.13
C ILE A 45 3.67 5.85 17.72
N VAL A 46 4.71 6.30 17.00
CA VAL A 46 6.11 6.25 17.48
C VAL A 46 6.29 7.10 18.75
N ALA A 47 5.74 8.31 18.77
CA ALA A 47 5.82 9.20 19.94
C ALA A 47 5.11 8.60 21.16
N ASP A 48 3.90 8.03 20.96
CA ASP A 48 3.13 7.40 22.03
C ASP A 48 3.86 6.16 22.58
N PHE A 49 4.48 5.33 21.71
CA PHE A 49 5.32 4.22 22.13
C PHE A 49 6.53 4.69 22.96
N ASN A 50 7.28 5.66 22.44
CA ASN A 50 8.46 6.21 23.10
C ASN A 50 8.14 6.84 24.46
N ALA A 51 6.94 7.39 24.62
CA ALA A 51 6.46 7.97 25.89
C ALA A 51 5.96 6.91 26.87
N SER A 52 5.57 5.71 26.41
CA SER A 52 4.98 4.67 27.25
C SER A 52 6.00 3.87 28.06
N GLN A 53 7.29 3.99 27.76
CA GLN A 53 8.37 3.20 28.36
C GLN A 53 9.74 3.92 28.24
N ASP A 54 10.75 3.45 29.01
CA ASP A 54 12.07 4.08 29.10
C ASP A 54 13.23 3.19 28.56
N GLU A 55 12.91 2.03 27.95
CA GLU A 55 13.92 1.06 27.49
C GLU A 55 14.30 1.22 26.02
N ILE A 56 13.34 1.65 25.17
CA ILE A 56 13.48 1.69 23.72
C ILE A 56 13.16 3.10 23.21
N GLU A 57 13.86 3.52 22.18
CA GLU A 57 13.57 4.73 21.41
C GLU A 57 13.48 4.37 19.94
N VAL A 58 12.28 4.48 19.36
CA VAL A 58 12.08 4.30 17.91
C VAL A 58 12.28 5.64 17.22
N GLU A 59 13.14 5.65 16.20
CA GLU A 59 13.42 6.82 15.36
C GLU A 59 12.84 6.57 13.95
N HIS A 60 11.82 7.35 13.58
CA HIS A 60 11.14 7.22 12.29
C HIS A 60 11.74 8.16 11.25
N THR A 61 12.02 7.62 10.06
CA THR A 61 12.40 8.36 8.85
C THR A 61 11.43 8.00 7.73
N ALA A 62 10.77 9.00 7.18
CA ALA A 62 9.82 8.85 6.09
C ALA A 62 10.44 9.30 4.77
N TYR A 63 10.07 8.63 3.69
CA TYR A 63 10.50 8.91 2.33
C TYR A 63 9.27 9.04 1.43
N GLU A 64 9.40 9.77 0.33
CA GLU A 64 8.46 9.69 -0.78
C GLU A 64 8.53 8.29 -1.43
N ASN A 65 7.43 7.83 -2.01
CA ASN A 65 7.26 6.45 -2.48
C ASN A 65 8.40 5.98 -3.41
N THR A 66 8.60 6.61 -4.56
CA THR A 66 9.61 6.19 -5.55
C THR A 66 11.07 6.27 -5.01
N PRO A 67 11.52 7.35 -4.34
CA PRO A 67 12.80 7.38 -3.66
C PRO A 67 12.96 6.30 -2.59
N TYR A 68 11.87 5.91 -1.92
CA TYR A 68 11.89 4.88 -0.89
C TYR A 68 12.27 3.52 -1.42
N GLU A 69 11.66 3.08 -2.53
CA GLU A 69 12.00 1.80 -3.14
C GLU A 69 13.47 1.71 -3.55
N THR A 70 14.00 2.79 -4.14
CA THR A 70 15.42 2.86 -4.50
C THR A 70 16.33 2.81 -3.26
N THR A 71 15.91 3.48 -2.18
CA THR A 71 16.62 3.49 -0.90
C THR A 71 16.64 2.10 -0.27
N LEU A 72 15.49 1.41 -0.26
CA LEU A 72 15.40 0.04 0.26
C LEU A 72 16.33 -0.91 -0.51
N LYS A 73 16.25 -0.95 -1.84
CA LYS A 73 17.11 -1.79 -2.68
C LYS A 73 18.59 -1.54 -2.42
N THR A 74 18.98 -0.27 -2.33
CA THR A 74 20.36 0.11 -2.03
C THR A 74 20.80 -0.33 -0.64
N ALA A 75 19.97 -0.11 0.38
CA ALA A 75 20.27 -0.46 1.76
C ALA A 75 20.35 -1.99 1.96
N PHE A 76 19.41 -2.75 1.37
CA PHE A 76 19.47 -4.21 1.42
C PHE A 76 20.69 -4.77 0.70
N SER A 77 21.05 -4.23 -0.47
CA SER A 77 22.27 -4.61 -1.19
C SER A 77 23.52 -4.25 -0.43
N GLY A 78 23.56 -3.10 0.24
CA GLY A 78 24.67 -2.62 1.07
C GLY A 78 24.77 -3.28 2.46
N GLY A 79 23.76 -4.05 2.86
CA GLY A 79 23.72 -4.75 4.16
C GLY A 79 23.35 -3.87 5.36
N THR A 80 22.84 -2.66 5.13
CA THR A 80 22.54 -1.67 6.18
C THR A 80 21.11 -1.12 6.11
N PRO A 81 20.05 -1.94 5.95
CA PRO A 81 18.69 -1.45 6.05
C PRO A 81 18.37 -1.01 7.49
N ALA A 82 17.35 -0.16 7.66
CA ALA A 82 16.79 0.16 8.97
C ALA A 82 16.33 -1.11 9.70
N ASP A 83 16.20 -1.05 11.03
CA ASP A 83 15.77 -2.19 11.84
C ASP A 83 14.36 -2.66 11.49
N ILE A 84 13.46 -1.70 11.23
CA ILE A 84 12.09 -1.93 10.76
C ILE A 84 11.89 -1.14 9.48
N VAL A 85 11.19 -1.73 8.52
CA VAL A 85 10.80 -1.07 7.27
C VAL A 85 9.33 -1.34 6.97
N THR A 86 8.64 -0.40 6.33
CA THR A 86 7.37 -0.67 5.68
C THR A 86 7.63 -1.18 4.28
N ILE A 87 6.93 -2.22 3.85
CA ILE A 87 7.06 -2.80 2.50
C ILE A 87 5.65 -3.20 2.04
N ASN A 88 5.34 -3.02 0.76
CA ASN A 88 4.16 -3.65 0.19
C ASN A 88 4.30 -5.17 0.31
N GLY A 89 3.21 -5.83 0.70
CA GLY A 89 3.21 -7.28 0.88
C GLY A 89 3.37 -8.05 -0.43
N GLY A 90 3.37 -9.38 -0.34
CA GLY A 90 3.54 -10.25 -1.50
C GLY A 90 4.94 -10.14 -2.09
N SER A 91 5.05 -10.11 -3.41
CA SER A 91 6.31 -10.16 -4.14
C SER A 91 7.26 -9.01 -3.81
N ASN A 92 6.72 -7.83 -3.48
CA ASN A 92 7.54 -6.69 -3.03
C ASN A 92 8.32 -7.01 -1.75
N MET A 93 7.73 -7.83 -0.85
CA MET A 93 8.41 -8.31 0.35
C MET A 93 9.26 -9.55 0.07
N TYR A 94 8.78 -10.46 -0.78
CA TYR A 94 9.44 -11.75 -1.05
C TYR A 94 10.85 -11.58 -1.58
N GLN A 95 11.11 -10.60 -2.46
CA GLN A 95 12.44 -10.31 -2.98
C GLN A 95 13.50 -10.08 -1.88
N TYR A 96 13.08 -9.57 -0.72
CA TYR A 96 13.97 -9.37 0.43
C TYR A 96 14.03 -10.60 1.34
N ALA A 97 12.94 -11.36 1.46
CA ALA A 97 12.90 -12.61 2.22
C ALA A 97 13.77 -13.70 1.55
N GLU A 98 13.73 -13.81 0.22
CA GLU A 98 14.52 -14.77 -0.56
C GLU A 98 16.04 -14.65 -0.37
N VAL A 99 16.53 -13.46 -0.01
CA VAL A 99 17.96 -13.17 0.22
C VAL A 99 18.32 -12.99 1.70
N ASP A 100 17.52 -13.58 2.58
CA ASP A 100 17.68 -13.46 4.04
C ASP A 100 17.77 -11.99 4.53
N GLY A 101 17.12 -11.09 3.82
CA GLY A 101 17.08 -9.67 4.13
C GLY A 101 16.13 -9.34 5.29
N LEU A 102 15.11 -10.19 5.51
CA LEU A 102 14.10 -10.03 6.55
C LEU A 102 14.29 -11.08 7.64
N VAL A 103 13.83 -10.75 8.84
CA VAL A 103 13.84 -11.67 9.99
C VAL A 103 12.55 -12.47 9.99
N ASP A 104 12.68 -13.80 10.10
CA ASP A 104 11.53 -14.68 10.36
C ASP A 104 10.96 -14.36 11.76
N ILE A 105 9.73 -13.88 11.79
CA ILE A 105 9.01 -13.53 13.03
C ILE A 105 7.75 -14.39 13.23
N THR A 106 7.72 -15.58 12.65
CA THR A 106 6.60 -16.52 12.71
C THR A 106 6.10 -16.75 14.13
N ASP A 107 7.01 -17.03 15.07
CA ASP A 107 6.63 -17.28 16.48
C ASP A 107 6.00 -16.03 17.11
N PHE A 108 6.51 -14.85 16.81
CA PHE A 108 5.95 -13.59 17.30
C PHE A 108 4.55 -13.36 16.73
N VAL A 109 4.36 -13.45 15.40
CA VAL A 109 3.06 -13.26 14.76
C VAL A 109 2.04 -14.27 15.26
N ASN A 110 2.43 -15.54 15.41
CA ASN A 110 1.57 -16.57 15.98
C ASN A 110 1.13 -16.22 17.42
N SER A 111 1.98 -15.58 18.21
CA SER A 111 1.66 -15.17 19.58
C SER A 111 0.61 -14.06 19.68
N ILE A 112 0.37 -13.32 18.59
CA ILE A 112 -0.60 -12.22 18.49
C ILE A 112 -1.68 -12.51 17.43
N SER A 113 -1.79 -13.75 16.97
CA SER A 113 -2.69 -14.13 15.85
C SER A 113 -4.17 -13.89 16.15
N ASP A 114 -4.57 -13.88 17.43
CA ASP A 114 -5.92 -13.51 17.86
C ASP A 114 -6.30 -12.05 17.57
N ARG A 115 -5.32 -11.19 17.37
CA ARG A 115 -5.53 -9.79 17.01
C ARG A 115 -5.65 -9.56 15.50
N ILE A 116 -5.10 -10.45 14.66
CA ILE A 116 -5.01 -10.28 13.21
C ILE A 116 -6.27 -10.82 12.53
N ALA A 117 -6.84 -10.07 11.59
CA ALA A 117 -7.99 -10.53 10.84
C ALA A 117 -7.62 -11.73 9.95
N PRO A 118 -8.47 -12.78 9.88
CA PRO A 118 -8.15 -13.98 9.11
C PRO A 118 -7.91 -13.69 7.63
N GLY A 119 -6.89 -14.30 7.05
CA GLY A 119 -6.55 -14.22 5.62
C GLY A 119 -5.62 -13.08 5.25
N VAL A 120 -5.42 -12.10 6.15
CA VAL A 120 -4.50 -10.97 5.90
C VAL A 120 -3.05 -11.44 5.88
N GLU A 121 -2.72 -12.50 6.60
CA GLU A 121 -1.38 -13.08 6.68
C GLU A 121 -0.82 -13.58 5.36
N SER A 122 -1.66 -13.86 4.38
CA SER A 122 -1.24 -14.39 3.07
C SER A 122 -0.23 -13.50 2.35
N VAL A 123 -0.34 -12.16 2.51
CA VAL A 123 0.52 -11.20 1.82
C VAL A 123 1.87 -10.96 2.51
N TYR A 124 2.10 -11.50 3.71
CA TYR A 124 3.40 -11.44 4.39
C TYR A 124 3.92 -12.81 4.82
N THR A 125 3.36 -13.86 4.21
CA THR A 125 3.85 -15.24 4.32
C THR A 125 4.66 -15.60 3.08
N PHE A 126 5.91 -16.02 3.28
CA PHE A 126 6.77 -16.52 2.21
C PHE A 126 7.45 -17.83 2.67
N ASP A 127 7.36 -18.88 1.86
CA ASP A 127 7.90 -20.23 2.18
C ASP A 127 7.47 -20.74 3.57
N GLY A 128 6.20 -20.53 3.92
CA GLY A 128 5.61 -20.94 5.19
C GLY A 128 6.06 -20.14 6.42
N LYS A 129 6.80 -19.06 6.25
CA LYS A 129 7.27 -18.17 7.30
C LYS A 129 6.61 -16.81 7.22
N LEU A 130 6.44 -16.17 8.38
CA LEU A 130 5.83 -14.84 8.50
C LEU A 130 6.91 -13.78 8.72
N TYR A 131 6.90 -12.74 7.86
CA TYR A 131 7.96 -11.73 7.81
C TYR A 131 7.50 -10.32 8.20
N GLY A 132 6.28 -10.14 8.64
CA GLY A 132 5.78 -8.82 9.03
C GLY A 132 4.46 -8.85 9.77
N VAL A 133 3.97 -7.67 10.11
CA VAL A 133 2.60 -7.41 10.58
C VAL A 133 1.94 -6.38 9.67
N PRO A 134 0.63 -6.46 9.43
CA PRO A 134 -0.04 -5.54 8.52
C PRO A 134 -0.07 -4.11 9.10
N GLN A 135 0.25 -3.11 8.29
CA GLN A 135 0.11 -1.70 8.65
C GLN A 135 -1.35 -1.24 8.49
N GLY A 136 -1.95 -1.56 7.36
CA GLY A 136 -3.32 -1.24 7.01
C GLY A 136 -3.82 -2.15 5.91
N LEU A 137 -5.13 -2.14 5.70
CA LEU A 137 -5.79 -2.81 4.60
C LEU A 137 -6.42 -1.76 3.69
N HIS A 138 -6.02 -1.77 2.44
CA HIS A 138 -6.54 -0.88 1.43
C HIS A 138 -7.24 -1.66 0.33
N ILE A 139 -8.35 -1.09 -0.15
CA ILE A 139 -8.97 -1.53 -1.37
C ILE A 139 -8.28 -0.79 -2.51
N GLY A 140 -7.82 -1.51 -3.49
CA GLY A 140 -7.26 -0.94 -4.70
C GLY A 140 -8.32 -0.21 -5.50
N ASN A 141 -7.99 0.33 -6.64
CA ASN A 141 -8.83 1.20 -7.46
C ASN A 141 -10.33 1.21 -7.18
N LEU A 142 -10.76 2.23 -6.48
CA LEU A 142 -12.15 2.68 -6.39
C LEU A 142 -12.36 3.83 -7.38
N ILE A 143 -13.59 4.12 -7.73
CA ILE A 143 -13.96 5.32 -8.47
C ILE A 143 -14.44 6.37 -7.48
N TRP A 144 -13.67 7.45 -7.37
CA TRP A 144 -14.02 8.65 -6.62
C TRP A 144 -14.67 9.65 -7.55
N TYR A 145 -15.73 10.33 -7.11
CA TYR A 145 -16.45 11.26 -7.97
C TYR A 145 -16.97 12.48 -7.19
N ARG A 146 -17.09 13.60 -7.88
CA ARG A 146 -17.64 14.85 -7.36
C ARG A 146 -19.16 14.83 -7.46
N LYS A 147 -19.84 14.65 -6.31
CA LYS A 147 -21.33 14.60 -6.24
C LYS A 147 -21.98 15.84 -6.81
N ASP A 148 -21.44 17.04 -6.52
CA ASP A 148 -21.93 18.32 -7.02
C ASP A 148 -21.87 18.43 -8.55
N MET A 149 -20.74 18.02 -9.16
CA MET A 149 -20.60 18.05 -10.62
C MET A 149 -21.53 17.06 -11.32
N PHE A 150 -21.73 15.88 -10.72
CA PHE A 150 -22.69 14.89 -11.23
C PHE A 150 -24.13 15.38 -11.12
N GLU A 151 -24.49 16.02 -10.00
CA GLU A 151 -25.81 16.63 -9.80
C GLU A 151 -26.06 17.77 -10.80
N GLU A 152 -25.09 18.66 -11.03
CA GLU A 152 -25.17 19.75 -12.01
C GLU A 152 -25.41 19.23 -13.41
N MET A 153 -24.79 18.11 -13.79
CA MET A 153 -24.94 17.46 -15.08
C MET A 153 -26.19 16.57 -15.16
N GLY A 154 -26.90 16.32 -14.05
CA GLY A 154 -28.01 15.39 -13.98
C GLY A 154 -27.62 13.93 -14.26
N ILE A 155 -26.42 13.54 -13.88
CA ILE A 155 -25.87 12.20 -14.08
C ILE A 155 -26.01 11.41 -12.78
N ASP A 156 -26.59 10.21 -12.86
CA ASP A 156 -26.59 9.26 -11.74
C ASP A 156 -25.24 8.53 -11.70
N PRO A 157 -24.49 8.56 -10.57
CA PRO A 157 -23.23 7.84 -10.45
C PRO A 157 -23.33 6.34 -10.79
N SER A 158 -24.47 5.70 -10.54
CA SER A 158 -24.70 4.28 -10.88
C SER A 158 -24.58 3.98 -12.38
N GLU A 159 -24.67 5.00 -13.24
CA GLU A 159 -24.38 4.83 -14.67
C GLU A 159 -22.94 4.35 -14.93
N MET A 160 -22.02 4.55 -13.97
CA MET A 160 -20.61 4.11 -14.05
C MET A 160 -20.36 2.68 -13.58
N GLU A 161 -21.37 1.90 -13.20
CA GLU A 161 -21.18 0.52 -12.71
C GLU A 161 -20.59 -0.43 -13.77
N THR A 162 -20.73 -0.08 -15.05
CA THR A 162 -20.12 -0.82 -16.16
C THR A 162 -19.08 0.01 -16.90
N TRP A 163 -18.14 -0.65 -17.58
CA TRP A 163 -17.10 0.06 -18.34
C TRP A 163 -17.68 0.93 -19.46
N SER A 164 -18.69 0.43 -20.16
CA SER A 164 -19.37 1.24 -21.18
C SER A 164 -20.11 2.43 -20.57
N GLY A 165 -20.75 2.25 -19.43
CA GLY A 165 -21.39 3.32 -18.68
C GLY A 165 -20.38 4.35 -18.19
N PHE A 166 -19.27 3.91 -17.61
CA PHE A 166 -18.17 4.77 -17.16
C PHE A 166 -17.63 5.64 -18.30
N THR A 167 -17.34 5.03 -19.44
CA THR A 167 -16.85 5.79 -20.61
C THR A 167 -17.92 6.71 -21.21
N ASN A 168 -19.21 6.35 -21.14
CA ASN A 168 -20.31 7.22 -21.58
C ASN A 168 -20.46 8.44 -20.66
N VAL A 169 -20.33 8.25 -19.34
CA VAL A 169 -20.32 9.36 -18.37
C VAL A 169 -19.12 10.27 -18.61
N ALA A 170 -17.93 9.70 -18.80
CA ALA A 170 -16.75 10.48 -19.15
C ALA A 170 -16.97 11.31 -20.43
N GLN A 171 -17.59 10.72 -21.45
CA GLN A 171 -17.92 11.44 -22.68
C GLN A 171 -18.91 12.59 -22.46
N LYS A 172 -19.94 12.41 -21.63
CA LYS A 172 -20.89 13.48 -21.29
C LYS A 172 -20.17 14.69 -20.68
N PHE A 173 -19.23 14.48 -19.77
CA PHE A 173 -18.42 15.57 -19.21
C PHE A 173 -17.53 16.23 -20.26
N LEU A 174 -16.87 15.44 -21.11
CA LEU A 174 -16.01 15.96 -22.17
C LEU A 174 -16.83 16.82 -23.18
N ASP A 175 -18.01 16.36 -23.55
CA ASP A 175 -18.93 17.11 -24.47
C ASP A 175 -19.39 18.42 -23.83
N ALA A 176 -19.45 18.52 -22.52
CA ALA A 176 -19.71 19.74 -21.77
C ALA A 176 -18.44 20.63 -21.57
N GLY A 177 -17.31 20.24 -22.14
CA GLY A 177 -16.03 20.96 -22.02
C GLY A 177 -15.30 20.75 -20.71
N ILE A 178 -15.63 19.69 -19.97
CA ILE A 178 -14.99 19.32 -18.69
C ILE A 178 -14.15 18.06 -18.91
N THR A 179 -12.85 18.14 -18.66
CA THR A 179 -11.99 16.95 -18.70
C THR A 179 -12.43 15.98 -17.61
N PRO A 180 -12.83 14.72 -17.95
CA PRO A 180 -13.57 13.88 -17.01
C PRO A 180 -12.74 13.26 -15.90
N ILE A 181 -11.48 12.87 -16.16
CA ILE A 181 -10.70 12.03 -15.26
C ILE A 181 -9.44 12.76 -14.80
N ALA A 182 -9.34 13.02 -13.51
CA ALA A 182 -8.09 13.43 -12.89
C ALA A 182 -7.09 12.27 -12.96
N PHE A 183 -5.90 12.51 -13.51
CA PHE A 183 -4.91 11.46 -13.67
C PHE A 183 -3.51 12.03 -13.62
N GLY A 184 -2.61 11.34 -12.90
CA GLY A 184 -1.18 11.58 -12.82
C GLY A 184 -0.47 10.22 -12.81
N ASN A 185 0.53 10.06 -13.68
CA ASN A 185 1.24 8.80 -13.88
C ASN A 185 2.76 8.98 -13.99
N SER A 186 3.32 10.04 -13.40
CA SER A 186 4.77 10.22 -13.37
C SER A 186 5.51 9.10 -12.64
N GLU A 187 4.81 8.42 -11.72
CA GLU A 187 5.32 7.32 -10.90
C GLU A 187 5.07 5.93 -11.54
N GLY A 188 4.24 5.82 -12.59
CA GLY A 188 3.90 4.59 -13.29
C GLY A 188 2.81 3.75 -12.61
N TRP A 189 2.80 3.68 -11.28
CA TRP A 189 1.86 2.83 -10.54
C TRP A 189 0.37 3.24 -10.69
N PRO A 190 -0.02 4.53 -10.84
CA PRO A 190 -1.44 4.85 -11.05
C PRO A 190 -2.00 4.27 -12.34
N GLY A 191 -1.21 4.28 -13.41
CA GLY A 191 -1.57 3.62 -14.68
C GLY A 191 -1.59 2.10 -14.58
N ASN A 192 -0.64 1.51 -13.84
CA ASN A 192 -0.69 0.09 -13.52
C ASN A 192 -1.97 -0.29 -12.77
N HIS A 193 -2.45 0.54 -11.84
CA HIS A 193 -3.70 0.29 -11.13
C HIS A 193 -4.90 0.16 -12.08
N TYR A 194 -4.99 1.00 -13.12
CA TYR A 194 -6.00 0.82 -14.15
C TYR A 194 -5.89 -0.54 -14.85
N ASN A 195 -4.68 -0.88 -15.32
CA ASN A 195 -4.44 -2.17 -15.98
C ASN A 195 -4.74 -3.35 -15.07
N ASN A 196 -4.30 -3.28 -13.83
CA ASN A 196 -4.49 -4.32 -12.83
C ASN A 196 -5.98 -4.64 -12.60
N HIS A 197 -6.81 -3.59 -12.41
CA HIS A 197 -8.24 -3.77 -12.25
C HIS A 197 -8.92 -4.24 -13.53
N LEU A 198 -8.53 -3.72 -14.68
CA LEU A 198 -9.04 -4.16 -15.96
C LEU A 198 -8.68 -5.63 -16.21
N LEU A 199 -7.43 -6.04 -15.93
CA LEU A 199 -7.00 -7.43 -16.02
C LEU A 199 -7.82 -8.31 -15.06
N ARG A 200 -8.04 -7.84 -13.82
CA ARG A 200 -8.88 -8.53 -12.85
C ARG A 200 -10.32 -8.72 -13.33
N ARG A 201 -10.89 -7.74 -14.06
CA ARG A 201 -12.21 -7.84 -14.68
C ARG A 201 -12.22 -8.78 -15.88
N MET A 202 -11.14 -8.81 -16.64
CA MET A 202 -11.02 -9.64 -17.86
C MET A 202 -10.81 -11.11 -17.56
N LEU A 203 -10.25 -11.47 -16.39
CA LEU A 203 -9.89 -12.85 -16.03
C LEU A 203 -10.79 -13.39 -14.90
N SER A 204 -10.88 -14.72 -14.82
CA SER A 204 -11.41 -15.37 -13.61
C SER A 204 -10.49 -15.09 -12.41
N THR A 205 -10.99 -15.23 -11.18
CA THR A 205 -10.17 -15.06 -9.98
C THR A 205 -8.96 -15.98 -9.99
N GLU A 206 -9.17 -17.25 -10.36
CA GLU A 206 -8.12 -18.26 -10.42
C GLU A 206 -7.05 -17.89 -11.47
N ASP A 207 -7.44 -17.55 -12.69
CA ASP A 207 -6.50 -17.16 -13.74
C ASP A 207 -5.73 -15.89 -13.38
N TYR A 208 -6.39 -14.88 -12.78
CA TYR A 208 -5.74 -13.65 -12.35
C TYR A 208 -4.67 -13.91 -11.26
N ILE A 209 -4.96 -14.79 -10.31
CA ILE A 209 -4.00 -15.16 -9.28
C ILE A 209 -2.87 -15.98 -9.87
N ASN A 210 -3.19 -16.99 -10.68
CA ASN A 210 -2.20 -17.92 -11.22
C ASN A 210 -1.27 -17.26 -12.24
N ILE A 211 -1.75 -16.27 -13.02
CA ILE A 211 -0.91 -15.57 -14.00
C ILE A 211 0.27 -14.86 -13.35
N GLY A 212 0.09 -14.33 -12.14
CA GLY A 212 1.17 -13.73 -11.33
C GLY A 212 2.00 -14.77 -10.58
N LEU A 213 1.34 -15.66 -9.83
CA LEU A 213 2.03 -16.62 -8.95
C LEU A 213 2.88 -17.66 -9.70
N ARG A 214 2.67 -17.90 -11.01
CA ARG A 214 3.51 -18.81 -11.80
C ARG A 214 4.98 -18.39 -11.85
N THR A 215 5.31 -17.16 -11.51
CA THR A 215 6.69 -16.70 -11.36
C THR A 215 7.38 -17.25 -10.11
N TYR A 216 6.59 -17.74 -9.13
CA TYR A 216 7.06 -18.41 -7.91
C TYR A 216 6.80 -19.92 -7.90
N ASP A 217 5.84 -20.40 -8.67
CA ASP A 217 5.56 -21.83 -8.87
C ASP A 217 5.31 -22.13 -10.37
N PRO A 218 6.34 -22.60 -11.08
CA PRO A 218 6.25 -22.88 -12.52
C PRO A 218 5.29 -24.04 -12.86
N ASN A 219 4.82 -24.81 -11.85
CA ASN A 219 3.82 -25.86 -12.04
C ASN A 219 2.39 -25.33 -12.05
N LEU A 220 2.18 -24.08 -11.59
CA LEU A 220 0.88 -23.44 -11.68
C LEU A 220 0.47 -23.27 -13.14
N GLN A 221 -0.72 -23.78 -13.46
CA GLN A 221 -1.31 -23.59 -14.79
C GLN A 221 -2.19 -22.34 -14.73
N ALA A 222 -1.76 -21.25 -15.36
CA ALA A 222 -2.64 -20.15 -15.67
C ALA A 222 -3.37 -20.50 -17.00
N GLY A 223 -4.69 -20.33 -17.01
CA GLY A 223 -5.51 -20.49 -18.21
C GLY A 223 -5.24 -19.40 -19.25
N THR A 224 -4.64 -18.29 -18.81
CA THR A 224 -4.36 -17.09 -19.61
C THR A 224 -2.90 -16.68 -19.47
N LYS A 225 -2.31 -16.16 -20.54
CA LYS A 225 -0.99 -15.53 -20.59
C LYS A 225 -1.12 -14.02 -20.73
N PHE A 226 -0.06 -13.26 -20.42
CA PHE A 226 -0.09 -11.80 -20.55
C PHE A 226 -0.28 -11.31 -21.98
N ASN A 227 0.10 -12.10 -22.98
CA ASN A 227 -0.09 -11.76 -24.39
C ASN A 227 -1.37 -12.37 -25.03
N ASP A 228 -2.20 -13.04 -24.25
CA ASP A 228 -3.48 -13.53 -24.74
C ASP A 228 -4.49 -12.38 -24.93
N PRO A 229 -5.47 -12.53 -25.84
CA PRO A 229 -6.43 -11.48 -26.14
C PRO A 229 -7.15 -10.87 -24.92
N ALA A 230 -7.42 -11.68 -23.89
CA ALA A 230 -8.10 -11.18 -22.67
C ALA A 230 -7.20 -10.22 -21.87
N ALA A 231 -5.92 -10.57 -21.67
CA ALA A 231 -4.97 -9.72 -20.98
C ALA A 231 -4.61 -8.46 -21.78
N VAL A 232 -4.35 -8.62 -23.08
CA VAL A 232 -4.11 -7.49 -24.00
C VAL A 232 -5.30 -6.53 -24.04
N LYS A 233 -6.52 -7.05 -23.89
CA LYS A 233 -7.74 -6.23 -23.83
C LYS A 233 -7.73 -5.26 -22.66
N ALA A 234 -7.17 -5.62 -21.49
CA ALA A 234 -7.02 -4.71 -20.36
C ALA A 234 -6.20 -3.45 -20.76
N TRP A 235 -5.06 -3.64 -21.42
CA TRP A 235 -4.26 -2.54 -21.95
C TRP A 235 -5.00 -1.72 -23.06
N GLN A 236 -5.78 -2.38 -23.90
CA GLN A 236 -6.59 -1.68 -24.91
C GLN A 236 -7.67 -0.79 -24.29
N LEU A 237 -8.30 -1.25 -23.21
CA LEU A 237 -9.31 -0.47 -22.48
C LEU A 237 -8.66 0.74 -21.79
N TYR A 238 -7.49 0.55 -21.14
CA TYR A 238 -6.71 1.64 -20.55
C TYR A 238 -6.31 2.68 -21.62
N LYS A 239 -5.69 2.23 -22.71
CA LYS A 239 -5.33 3.10 -23.84
C LYS A 239 -6.53 3.84 -24.40
N GLY A 240 -7.71 3.22 -24.42
CA GLY A 240 -8.95 3.81 -24.91
C GLY A 240 -9.39 5.05 -24.13
N LEU A 241 -8.97 5.22 -22.87
CA LEU A 241 -9.22 6.45 -22.11
C LEU A 241 -8.34 7.59 -22.62
N LEU A 242 -7.08 7.29 -22.95
CA LEU A 242 -6.16 8.25 -23.56
C LEU A 242 -6.63 8.66 -24.96
N ASP A 243 -6.97 7.69 -25.81
CA ASP A 243 -7.35 7.94 -27.21
C ASP A 243 -8.61 8.82 -27.35
N LYS A 244 -9.37 8.99 -26.26
CA LYS A 244 -10.56 9.82 -26.16
C LYS A 244 -10.33 11.13 -25.41
N ASP A 245 -9.08 11.45 -25.05
CA ASP A 245 -8.73 12.67 -24.30
C ASP A 245 -9.46 12.80 -22.95
N TYR A 246 -9.68 11.67 -22.25
CA TYR A 246 -10.40 11.69 -20.97
C TYR A 246 -9.52 12.11 -19.78
N PHE A 247 -8.20 12.04 -19.89
CA PHE A 247 -7.28 12.37 -18.81
C PHE A 247 -6.96 13.88 -18.75
N THR A 248 -6.83 14.42 -17.54
CA THR A 248 -6.33 15.78 -17.32
C THR A 248 -4.98 16.01 -17.99
N ALA A 249 -4.77 17.21 -18.54
CA ALA A 249 -3.48 17.57 -19.11
C ALA A 249 -2.35 17.43 -18.04
N GLY A 250 -1.17 17.02 -18.48
CA GLY A 250 -0.03 16.84 -17.56
C GLY A 250 0.11 15.44 -16.97
N TYR A 251 -0.75 14.50 -17.29
CA TYR A 251 -0.79 13.16 -16.69
C TYR A 251 0.54 12.38 -16.69
N LEU A 252 1.50 12.68 -17.55
CA LEU A 252 2.85 12.09 -17.55
C LEU A 252 3.80 12.77 -16.57
N ALA A 253 3.52 14.01 -16.18
CA ALA A 253 4.35 14.81 -15.28
C ALA A 253 3.77 14.92 -13.88
N ASP A 254 2.44 14.83 -13.76
CA ASP A 254 1.73 14.91 -12.50
C ASP A 254 1.87 13.59 -11.73
N ASP A 255 2.11 13.70 -10.43
CA ASP A 255 2.10 12.61 -9.48
C ASP A 255 0.68 12.33 -8.94
N PHE A 256 0.55 11.29 -8.15
CA PHE A 256 -0.71 10.92 -7.50
C PHE A 256 -1.32 12.04 -6.64
N PRO A 257 -0.58 12.74 -5.75
CA PRO A 257 -1.15 13.84 -4.97
C PRO A 257 -1.65 15.01 -5.80
N THR A 258 -0.95 15.36 -6.87
CA THR A 258 -1.37 16.40 -7.81
C THR A 258 -2.68 16.03 -8.49
N ALA A 259 -2.80 14.80 -8.99
CA ALA A 259 -4.03 14.31 -9.61
C ALA A 259 -5.22 14.29 -8.64
N ALA A 260 -4.99 13.83 -7.39
CA ALA A 260 -6.02 13.88 -6.34
C ALA A 260 -6.49 15.32 -6.08
N GLY A 261 -5.56 16.28 -6.01
CA GLY A 261 -5.86 17.72 -5.86
C GLY A 261 -6.72 18.29 -6.99
N LEU A 262 -6.56 17.80 -8.23
CA LEU A 262 -7.44 18.20 -9.36
C LEU A 262 -8.89 17.79 -9.10
N MET A 263 -9.13 16.59 -8.61
CA MET A 263 -10.46 16.12 -8.24
C MET A 263 -10.99 16.88 -7.02
N PHE A 264 -10.20 17.04 -5.96
CA PHE A 264 -10.60 17.75 -4.73
C PHE A 264 -11.08 19.18 -5.03
N THR A 265 -10.42 19.86 -5.94
CA THR A 265 -10.74 21.24 -6.33
C THR A 265 -11.80 21.34 -7.45
N GLY A 266 -12.38 20.22 -7.89
CA GLY A 266 -13.42 20.21 -8.94
C GLY A 266 -12.90 20.54 -10.34
N LYS A 267 -11.62 20.31 -10.63
CA LYS A 267 -11.05 20.44 -11.97
C LYS A 267 -11.38 19.25 -12.86
N ALA A 268 -11.60 18.09 -12.25
CA ALA A 268 -12.09 16.89 -12.90
C ALA A 268 -13.10 16.17 -12.01
N PRO A 269 -14.20 15.65 -12.56
CA PRO A 269 -15.27 15.03 -11.77
C PRO A 269 -14.97 13.62 -11.28
N ILE A 270 -14.02 12.90 -11.88
CA ILE A 270 -13.74 11.49 -11.61
C ILE A 270 -12.26 11.30 -11.30
N PHE A 271 -11.96 10.41 -10.37
CA PHE A 271 -10.62 9.97 -10.06
C PHE A 271 -10.63 8.48 -9.72
N SER A 272 -9.74 7.69 -10.32
CA SER A 272 -9.61 6.27 -10.00
C SER A 272 -8.36 6.03 -9.19
N ASN A 273 -8.54 5.59 -7.94
CA ASN A 273 -7.43 5.30 -7.03
C ASN A 273 -7.92 4.50 -5.81
N GLY A 274 -7.00 4.03 -4.96
CA GLY A 274 -7.32 3.21 -3.82
C GLY A 274 -7.98 3.93 -2.65
N SER A 275 -8.36 3.16 -1.63
CA SER A 275 -9.07 3.66 -0.45
C SER A 275 -8.27 4.63 0.42
N TRP A 276 -6.94 4.70 0.27
CA TRP A 276 -6.08 5.70 0.94
C TRP A 276 -6.43 7.15 0.60
N VAL A 277 -7.14 7.38 -0.49
CA VAL A 277 -7.68 8.71 -0.84
C VAL A 277 -8.66 9.23 0.22
N ALA A 278 -9.34 8.36 0.97
CA ALA A 278 -10.25 8.76 2.04
C ALA A 278 -9.54 9.62 3.11
N GLY A 279 -8.34 9.24 3.52
CA GLY A 279 -7.54 10.02 4.46
C GLY A 279 -7.12 11.39 3.89
N MET A 280 -6.76 11.43 2.61
CA MET A 280 -6.44 12.70 1.95
C MET A 280 -7.65 13.62 1.83
N ILE A 281 -8.85 13.09 1.60
CA ILE A 281 -10.10 13.86 1.57
C ILE A 281 -10.33 14.47 2.95
N LYS A 282 -10.23 13.69 4.02
CA LYS A 282 -10.39 14.18 5.40
C LYS A 282 -9.42 15.32 5.73
N ASP A 283 -8.17 15.19 5.30
CA ASP A 283 -7.11 16.17 5.61
C ASP A 283 -7.18 17.41 4.71
N GLN A 284 -7.36 17.24 3.39
CA GLN A 284 -7.15 18.30 2.40
C GLN A 284 -8.44 18.88 1.82
N ALA A 285 -9.54 18.14 1.88
CA ALA A 285 -10.80 18.51 1.24
C ALA A 285 -12.04 18.06 2.04
N PRO A 286 -12.11 18.30 3.37
CA PRO A 286 -13.17 17.76 4.22
C PRO A 286 -14.57 18.22 3.82
N ASP A 287 -14.69 19.38 3.19
CA ASP A 287 -15.97 19.96 2.75
C ASP A 287 -16.31 19.61 1.28
N ALA A 288 -15.42 18.93 0.55
CA ALA A 288 -15.67 18.59 -0.84
C ALA A 288 -16.72 17.46 -0.93
N PRO A 289 -17.79 17.63 -1.73
CA PRO A 289 -18.85 16.65 -1.84
C PRO A 289 -18.41 15.46 -2.73
N ILE A 290 -17.56 14.61 -2.17
CA ILE A 290 -16.98 13.45 -2.85
C ILE A 290 -17.77 12.19 -2.52
N GLY A 291 -17.99 11.34 -3.51
CA GLY A 291 -18.52 10.00 -3.40
C GLY A 291 -17.52 8.96 -3.83
N VAL A 292 -17.80 7.71 -3.49
CA VAL A 292 -16.97 6.57 -3.84
C VAL A 292 -17.85 5.40 -4.31
N MET A 293 -17.36 4.64 -5.28
CA MET A 293 -17.99 3.41 -5.76
C MET A 293 -16.94 2.39 -6.22
N ALA A 294 -17.36 1.16 -6.42
CA ALA A 294 -16.50 0.11 -6.94
C ALA A 294 -16.02 0.43 -8.37
N PHE A 295 -14.86 -0.11 -8.74
CA PHE A 295 -14.35 -0.02 -10.11
C PHE A 295 -15.32 -0.71 -11.09
N PRO A 296 -15.57 -0.13 -12.28
CA PRO A 296 -16.57 -0.62 -13.22
C PRO A 296 -16.39 -2.09 -13.63
N ALA A 297 -17.50 -2.79 -13.81
CA ALA A 297 -17.51 -4.11 -14.44
C ALA A 297 -17.21 -4.01 -15.94
N VAL A 298 -16.47 -4.97 -16.48
CA VAL A 298 -16.29 -5.11 -17.93
C VAL A 298 -17.32 -6.10 -18.45
N GLU A 299 -18.25 -5.62 -19.29
CA GLU A 299 -19.40 -6.40 -19.74
C GLU A 299 -18.97 -7.66 -20.52
N GLY A 300 -19.53 -8.79 -20.14
CA GLY A 300 -19.27 -10.07 -20.78
C GLY A 300 -17.91 -10.72 -20.42
N ALA A 301 -17.10 -10.05 -19.60
CA ALA A 301 -15.84 -10.63 -19.14
C ALA A 301 -16.07 -11.57 -17.92
N PRO A 302 -15.20 -12.57 -17.70
CA PRO A 302 -15.38 -13.58 -16.65
C PRO A 302 -15.13 -13.06 -15.22
N GLY A 303 -14.40 -11.93 -15.05
CA GLY A 303 -14.15 -11.33 -13.74
C GLY A 303 -15.42 -10.81 -13.11
N ALA A 304 -15.64 -11.10 -11.82
CA ALA A 304 -16.86 -10.68 -11.13
C ALA A 304 -16.90 -9.17 -10.90
N ASN A 305 -18.10 -8.56 -11.00
CA ASN A 305 -18.31 -7.13 -10.84
C ASN A 305 -17.93 -6.62 -9.45
N THR A 306 -18.12 -7.47 -8.44
CA THR A 306 -17.96 -7.12 -7.02
C THR A 306 -16.65 -7.61 -6.43
N GLU A 307 -15.73 -8.10 -7.26
CA GLU A 307 -14.42 -8.51 -6.79
C GLU A 307 -13.52 -7.32 -6.53
N LEU A 308 -12.84 -7.36 -5.40
CA LEU A 308 -11.94 -6.31 -4.97
C LEU A 308 -10.49 -6.71 -5.23
N VAL A 309 -9.68 -5.72 -5.54
CA VAL A 309 -8.22 -5.84 -5.49
C VAL A 309 -7.75 -5.17 -4.21
N ILE A 310 -6.96 -5.88 -3.43
CA ILE A 310 -6.48 -5.40 -2.13
C ILE A 310 -4.97 -5.10 -2.18
N ASN A 311 -4.58 -4.07 -1.46
CA ASN A 311 -3.20 -3.74 -1.17
C ASN A 311 -2.96 -3.76 0.34
N SER A 312 -1.87 -4.37 0.78
CA SER A 312 -1.48 -4.39 2.19
C SER A 312 -0.02 -4.02 2.33
N VAL A 313 0.23 -2.94 3.04
CA VAL A 313 1.57 -2.57 3.50
C VAL A 313 1.85 -3.31 4.81
N VAL A 314 3.07 -3.80 4.99
CA VAL A 314 3.49 -4.53 6.17
C VAL A 314 4.71 -3.87 6.83
N LEU A 315 4.81 -3.98 8.15
CA LEU A 315 6.02 -3.63 8.90
C LEU A 315 6.84 -4.90 9.07
N SER A 316 8.04 -4.90 8.51
CA SER A 316 8.97 -6.03 8.55
C SER A 316 10.23 -5.69 9.34
N ILE A 317 10.73 -6.66 10.14
CA ILE A 317 12.03 -6.55 10.80
C ILE A 317 13.10 -7.03 9.82
N THR A 318 14.18 -6.26 9.69
CA THR A 318 15.22 -6.53 8.71
C THR A 318 16.46 -7.20 9.34
N ARG A 319 17.36 -7.71 8.51
CA ARG A 319 18.68 -8.15 8.94
C ARG A 319 19.51 -7.03 9.57
N GLY A 320 19.20 -5.75 9.35
CA GLY A 320 19.77 -4.61 10.04
C GLY A 320 19.55 -4.71 11.55
N ALA A 321 18.33 -5.06 11.98
CA ALA A 321 18.02 -5.31 13.39
C ALA A 321 18.86 -6.47 13.98
N THR A 322 19.10 -7.53 13.20
CA THR A 322 19.97 -8.63 13.62
C THR A 322 21.41 -8.14 13.84
N ALA A 323 21.94 -7.36 12.91
CA ALA A 323 23.29 -6.80 13.00
C ALA A 323 23.45 -5.83 14.19
N ASN A 324 22.40 -5.06 14.48
CA ASN A 324 22.36 -4.09 15.58
C ASN A 324 22.00 -4.71 16.93
N GLY A 325 21.55 -5.98 16.99
CA GLY A 325 21.06 -6.63 18.19
C GLY A 325 19.74 -6.08 18.71
N THR A 326 18.90 -5.51 17.83
CA THR A 326 17.66 -4.79 18.16
C THR A 326 16.38 -5.57 17.86
N VAL A 327 16.47 -6.83 17.39
CA VAL A 327 15.30 -7.65 16.98
C VAL A 327 14.22 -7.71 18.05
N GLU A 328 14.58 -7.94 19.32
CA GLU A 328 13.59 -8.03 20.40
C GLU A 328 12.98 -6.66 20.75
N ALA A 329 13.74 -5.58 20.59
CA ALA A 329 13.23 -4.22 20.75
C ALA A 329 12.27 -3.87 19.59
N ALA A 330 12.58 -4.27 18.37
CA ALA A 330 11.71 -4.14 17.22
C ALA A 330 10.40 -4.92 17.39
N LYS A 331 10.43 -6.17 17.86
CA LYS A 331 9.23 -6.96 18.19
C LYS A 331 8.35 -6.27 19.25
N LYS A 332 8.95 -5.65 20.29
CA LYS A 332 8.18 -4.87 21.28
C LYS A 332 7.46 -3.67 20.65
N PHE A 333 8.08 -3.02 19.68
CA PHE A 333 7.39 -1.95 18.91
C PHE A 333 6.27 -2.53 18.05
N LEU A 334 6.47 -3.63 17.33
CA LEU A 334 5.42 -4.29 16.55
C LEU A 334 4.24 -4.77 17.42
N ASP A 335 4.51 -5.28 18.64
CA ASP A 335 3.46 -5.64 19.60
C ASP A 335 2.61 -4.41 20.01
N TYR A 336 3.26 -3.29 20.27
CA TYR A 336 2.56 -2.03 20.52
C TYR A 336 1.80 -1.55 19.28
N TYR A 337 2.43 -1.59 18.10
CA TYR A 337 1.83 -1.16 16.84
C TYR A 337 0.53 -1.91 16.53
N THR A 338 0.48 -3.22 16.84
CA THR A 338 -0.70 -4.08 16.63
C THR A 338 -1.74 -3.97 17.75
N SER A 339 -1.50 -3.16 18.77
CA SER A 339 -2.46 -2.93 19.87
C SER A 339 -3.61 -2.04 19.45
N ALA A 340 -4.78 -2.20 20.10
CA ALA A 340 -5.97 -1.40 19.78
C ALA A 340 -5.75 0.12 19.81
N PRO A 341 -5.00 0.71 20.77
CA PRO A 341 -4.73 2.15 20.76
C PRO A 341 -3.92 2.63 19.55
N ALA A 342 -2.87 1.89 19.14
CA ALA A 342 -2.04 2.27 18.01
C ALA A 342 -2.79 2.09 16.68
N VAL A 343 -3.48 0.96 16.51
CA VAL A 343 -4.31 0.70 15.33
C VAL A 343 -5.42 1.74 15.21
N LYS A 344 -6.04 2.16 16.34
CA LYS A 344 -7.03 3.24 16.34
C LYS A 344 -6.45 4.54 15.81
N VAL A 345 -5.27 4.95 16.30
CA VAL A 345 -4.58 6.17 15.81
C VAL A 345 -4.37 6.11 14.31
N TRP A 346 -3.81 4.98 13.81
CA TRP A 346 -3.61 4.80 12.38
C TRP A 346 -4.93 4.92 11.62
N SER A 347 -5.92 4.11 11.97
CA SER A 347 -7.17 4.01 11.23
C SER A 347 -8.00 5.30 11.24
N GLU A 348 -8.09 6.00 12.36
CA GLU A 348 -8.84 7.26 12.45
C GLU A 348 -8.17 8.40 11.68
N MET A 349 -6.85 8.49 11.75
CA MET A 349 -6.12 9.56 11.03
C MET A 349 -6.06 9.29 9.53
N THR A 350 -5.75 8.07 9.12
CA THR A 350 -5.61 7.71 7.70
C THR A 350 -6.92 7.30 7.05
N GLN A 351 -8.00 7.19 7.83
CA GLN A 351 -9.28 6.66 7.34
C GLN A 351 -9.12 5.31 6.60
N SER A 352 -8.27 4.44 7.15
CA SER A 352 -8.05 3.09 6.61
C SER A 352 -8.74 2.02 7.46
N LEU A 353 -9.15 0.95 6.82
CA LEU A 353 -9.72 -0.20 7.51
C LEU A 353 -8.64 -0.91 8.33
N ALA A 354 -8.99 -1.32 9.53
CA ALA A 354 -8.08 -2.06 10.39
C ALA A 354 -7.96 -3.53 9.90
N PRO A 355 -6.74 -4.04 9.65
CA PRO A 355 -6.52 -5.46 9.36
C PRO A 355 -6.50 -6.32 10.64
N TYR A 356 -7.20 -5.87 11.69
CA TYR A 356 -7.19 -6.46 13.03
C TYR A 356 -8.60 -6.70 13.55
N THR A 357 -8.75 -7.59 14.52
CA THR A 357 -10.03 -8.00 15.13
C THR A 357 -10.49 -7.07 16.25
N HIS A 358 -9.91 -5.87 16.37
CA HIS A 358 -10.30 -4.90 17.39
C HIS A 358 -11.73 -4.39 17.19
N ASP A 359 -12.42 -4.06 18.29
CA ASP A 359 -13.72 -3.42 18.22
C ASP A 359 -13.57 -1.97 17.71
N THR A 360 -14.02 -1.73 16.49
CA THR A 360 -13.95 -0.44 15.81
C THR A 360 -15.22 0.40 15.95
N SER A 361 -16.22 -0.07 16.70
CA SER A 361 -17.56 0.56 16.78
C SER A 361 -17.55 1.98 17.35
N SER A 362 -16.51 2.33 18.11
CA SER A 362 -16.33 3.65 18.72
C SER A 362 -15.27 4.52 18.02
N TRP A 363 -14.78 4.09 16.86
CA TRP A 363 -13.74 4.82 16.14
C TRP A 363 -14.34 5.91 15.24
N ASP A 364 -13.59 6.99 15.06
CA ASP A 364 -14.01 8.16 14.29
C ASP A 364 -13.80 7.96 12.79
N TYR A 365 -14.68 7.12 12.20
CA TYR A 365 -14.72 6.90 10.77
C TYR A 365 -15.72 7.84 10.09
N ASP A 366 -15.28 8.50 9.04
CA ASP A 366 -16.14 9.34 8.20
C ASP A 366 -17.13 8.48 7.38
N GLN A 367 -18.19 9.10 6.86
CA GLN A 367 -19.20 8.43 6.05
C GLN A 367 -18.58 7.67 4.86
N ILE A 368 -17.50 8.21 4.26
CA ILE A 368 -16.78 7.57 3.16
C ILE A 368 -16.27 6.16 3.50
N ILE A 369 -15.83 5.92 4.75
CA ILE A 369 -15.39 4.58 5.18
C ILE A 369 -16.57 3.63 5.34
N GLN A 370 -17.73 4.15 5.71
CA GLN A 370 -18.95 3.34 5.73
C GLN A 370 -19.38 2.97 4.30
N ASP A 371 -19.28 3.89 3.35
CA ASP A 371 -19.56 3.64 1.93
C ASP A 371 -18.59 2.57 1.37
N ILE A 372 -17.28 2.67 1.65
CA ILE A 372 -16.27 1.66 1.30
C ILE A 372 -16.57 0.30 1.96
N SER A 373 -16.97 0.30 3.24
CA SER A 373 -17.37 -0.92 3.94
C SER A 373 -18.59 -1.57 3.29
N GLY A 374 -19.53 -0.78 2.78
CA GLY A 374 -20.66 -1.23 1.98
C GLY A 374 -20.23 -1.93 0.67
N ILE A 375 -19.23 -1.36 -0.03
CA ILE A 375 -18.64 -1.99 -1.22
C ILE A 375 -18.02 -3.35 -0.88
N ILE A 376 -17.27 -3.43 0.22
CA ILE A 376 -16.65 -4.67 0.69
C ILE A 376 -17.72 -5.71 1.03
N ALA A 377 -18.79 -5.31 1.74
CA ALA A 377 -19.85 -6.22 2.16
C ALA A 377 -20.64 -6.83 0.99
N THR A 378 -20.65 -6.16 -0.17
CA THR A 378 -21.27 -6.69 -1.39
C THR A 378 -20.28 -7.43 -2.29
N SER A 379 -18.99 -7.41 -1.96
CA SER A 379 -17.97 -8.12 -2.72
C SER A 379 -18.08 -9.64 -2.53
N THR A 380 -17.94 -10.38 -3.61
CA THR A 380 -18.01 -11.86 -3.60
C THR A 380 -16.63 -12.49 -3.43
N SER A 381 -15.57 -11.79 -3.79
CA SER A 381 -14.19 -12.23 -3.62
C SER A 381 -13.22 -11.04 -3.64
N SER A 382 -11.98 -11.29 -3.27
CA SER A 382 -10.86 -10.34 -3.36
C SER A 382 -9.61 -11.06 -3.84
N ALA A 383 -8.70 -10.29 -4.45
CA ALA A 383 -7.37 -10.74 -4.81
C ALA A 383 -6.36 -9.64 -4.51
N PRO A 384 -5.10 -9.96 -4.21
CA PRO A 384 -4.04 -8.96 -4.15
C PRO A 384 -3.84 -8.27 -5.51
N PHE A 385 -3.18 -7.12 -5.52
CA PHE A 385 -2.65 -6.54 -6.74
C PHE A 385 -1.70 -7.53 -7.44
N LEU A 386 -1.60 -7.42 -8.77
CA LEU A 386 -0.68 -8.26 -9.54
C LEU A 386 0.78 -8.09 -9.09
N ASP A 387 1.17 -6.88 -8.73
CA ASP A 387 2.49 -6.55 -8.18
C ASP A 387 2.75 -7.11 -6.78
N MET A 388 1.76 -7.72 -6.14
CA MET A 388 1.91 -8.53 -4.93
C MET A 388 1.95 -10.04 -5.23
N LEU A 389 1.55 -10.45 -6.43
CA LEU A 389 1.48 -11.85 -6.86
C LEU A 389 2.66 -12.25 -7.73
N GLU A 390 3.15 -11.34 -8.57
CA GLU A 390 4.16 -11.60 -9.57
C GLU A 390 5.55 -11.18 -9.10
N ASP A 391 6.57 -11.91 -9.52
CA ASP A 391 7.96 -11.54 -9.22
C ASP A 391 8.28 -10.11 -9.68
N TYR A 392 8.89 -9.35 -8.78
CA TYR A 392 9.18 -7.93 -8.97
C TYR A 392 10.01 -7.66 -10.25
N ALA A 393 10.87 -8.60 -10.63
CA ALA A 393 11.73 -8.44 -11.81
C ALA A 393 10.94 -8.32 -13.11
N CYS A 394 9.80 -8.98 -13.22
CA CYS A 394 8.92 -8.87 -14.39
C CYS A 394 7.78 -7.87 -14.16
N ASN A 395 7.29 -7.76 -12.93
CA ASN A 395 6.12 -6.92 -12.67
C ASN A 395 6.37 -5.44 -12.99
N VAL A 396 7.31 -4.77 -12.32
CA VAL A 396 7.48 -3.32 -12.44
C VAL A 396 7.78 -2.86 -13.88
N PRO A 397 8.76 -3.44 -14.60
CA PRO A 397 9.02 -3.04 -15.98
C PRO A 397 7.84 -3.24 -16.92
N HIS A 398 7.05 -4.31 -16.72
CA HIS A 398 5.99 -4.71 -17.65
C HIS A 398 4.58 -4.30 -17.20
N THR A 399 4.47 -3.57 -16.06
CA THR A 399 3.21 -2.96 -15.62
C THR A 399 3.34 -1.46 -15.40
N TRP A 400 4.23 -0.99 -14.52
CA TRP A 400 4.40 0.43 -14.22
C TRP A 400 5.01 1.17 -15.42
N ASP A 401 6.19 0.74 -15.89
CA ASP A 401 6.85 1.39 -17.04
C ASP A 401 6.04 1.17 -18.33
N ALA A 402 5.41 0.00 -18.51
CA ALA A 402 4.54 -0.25 -19.64
C ALA A 402 3.32 0.67 -19.64
N SER A 403 2.76 1.03 -18.46
CA SER A 403 1.66 1.99 -18.38
C SER A 403 2.04 3.36 -18.93
N GLN A 404 3.27 3.82 -18.64
CA GLN A 404 3.82 5.06 -19.19
C GLN A 404 4.12 4.92 -20.70
N GLY A 405 4.71 3.80 -21.13
CA GLY A 405 5.02 3.53 -22.53
C GLY A 405 3.77 3.51 -23.44
N ILE A 406 2.63 3.03 -22.91
CA ILE A 406 1.34 3.10 -23.61
C ILE A 406 0.84 4.54 -23.71
N LEU A 407 0.99 5.36 -22.68
CA LEU A 407 0.58 6.77 -22.68
C LEU A 407 1.45 7.63 -23.60
N THR A 408 2.73 7.33 -23.73
CA THR A 408 3.62 8.02 -24.68
C THR A 408 3.46 7.54 -26.13
N GLY A 409 2.84 6.37 -26.32
CA GLY A 409 2.73 5.70 -27.61
C GLY A 409 3.97 4.90 -28.02
N ASP A 410 4.94 4.75 -27.11
CA ASP A 410 6.16 3.93 -27.33
C ASP A 410 5.85 2.44 -27.31
N LEU A 411 4.79 2.02 -26.60
CA LEU A 411 4.31 0.65 -26.53
C LEU A 411 2.87 0.54 -27.04
N SER A 412 2.60 -0.45 -27.86
CA SER A 412 1.23 -0.89 -28.14
C SER A 412 0.74 -1.86 -27.04
N PRO A 413 -0.58 -1.97 -26.83
CA PRO A 413 -1.15 -2.98 -25.93
C PRO A 413 -0.67 -4.41 -26.18
N GLN A 414 -0.47 -4.81 -27.43
CA GLN A 414 0.04 -6.15 -27.76
C GLN A 414 1.50 -6.31 -27.37
N GLN A 415 2.35 -5.31 -27.69
CA GLN A 415 3.76 -5.36 -27.29
C GLN A 415 3.92 -5.41 -25.77
N ALA A 416 3.14 -4.61 -25.02
CA ALA A 416 3.16 -4.68 -23.56
C ALA A 416 2.87 -6.11 -23.04
N GLY A 417 1.89 -6.80 -23.64
CA GLY A 417 1.59 -8.18 -23.30
C GLY A 417 2.68 -9.17 -23.74
N ASP A 418 3.24 -9.00 -24.93
CA ASP A 418 4.29 -9.89 -25.47
C ASP A 418 5.58 -9.78 -24.64
N ASP A 419 6.02 -8.55 -24.33
CA ASP A 419 7.23 -8.28 -23.55
C ASP A 419 7.07 -8.80 -22.10
N HIS A 420 5.87 -8.65 -21.51
CA HIS A 420 5.57 -9.15 -20.19
C HIS A 420 5.62 -10.68 -20.14
N GLU A 421 4.95 -11.35 -21.07
CA GLU A 421 4.97 -12.83 -21.15
C GLU A 421 6.37 -13.37 -21.38
N GLN A 422 7.17 -12.70 -22.23
CA GLN A 422 8.54 -13.09 -22.47
C GLN A 422 9.39 -13.01 -21.19
N CYS A 423 9.28 -11.92 -20.42
CA CYS A 423 9.99 -11.79 -19.15
C CYS A 423 9.65 -12.95 -18.19
N VAL A 424 8.37 -13.27 -18.05
CA VAL A 424 7.93 -14.36 -17.17
C VAL A 424 8.52 -15.71 -17.61
N LEU A 425 8.54 -16.00 -18.90
CA LEU A 425 9.10 -17.26 -19.41
C LEU A 425 10.62 -17.33 -19.18
N GLU A 426 11.35 -16.24 -19.43
CA GLU A 426 12.80 -16.15 -19.19
C GLU A 426 13.12 -16.26 -17.68
N LEU A 427 12.30 -15.65 -16.82
CA LEU A 427 12.47 -15.75 -15.38
C LEU A 427 12.27 -17.19 -14.89
N ILE A 428 11.21 -17.86 -15.34
CA ILE A 428 10.95 -19.26 -15.00
C ILE A 428 12.10 -20.17 -15.47
N GLU A 429 12.61 -19.99 -16.71
CA GLU A 429 13.71 -20.79 -17.24
C GLU A 429 15.03 -20.59 -16.46
N THR A 430 15.25 -19.37 -15.95
CA THR A 430 16.49 -19.05 -15.23
C THR A 430 16.44 -19.38 -13.74
N LYS A 431 15.25 -19.38 -13.13
CA LYS A 431 15.05 -19.57 -11.69
C LYS A 431 14.86 -21.05 -11.33
N TYR A 432 14.32 -21.86 -12.25
CA TYR A 432 13.95 -23.27 -12.03
C TYR A 432 14.55 -24.19 -13.10
#